data_08c8cd78a766641bc6383e7bf61325b7
#
_entry.id   08c8cd78a766641bc6383e7bf61325b7
#
_cell.length_a   1.000
_cell.length_b   1.000
_cell.length_c   1.000
_cell.angle_alpha   90.00
_cell.angle_beta   90.00
_cell.angle_gamma   90.00
#
_symmetry.space_group_name_H-M   'P 1'
#
loop_
_entity.id
_entity.type
_entity.pdbx_description
1 polymer ?
#
loop_
_entity_poly.entity_id
_entity_poly.type
_entity_poly.pdbx_seq_one_letter_code
_entity_poly.pdbx_strand_id
1 'polypeptide(L)'
;MKILVVEDEPTLNKIIAKRLKIEAYSVDCAFNGKEALDYLDAAEYDLLIVDIMMPEMDGLTLVKKLRDGGSRVPVLFLTALDSTQDKVTGLDSGGDDYLVKPYSLRELKARVDLLIRRRRQLAQASSDLVLTIGNLSIDRVAHKAFYREQDLCLANREYEVLLYLAEHPDRDITFEELGTALFGVYRESDRRSVMVNVSRLRKRFEGNYELENRIETVWSKGYRFLKGGI
;
A
#
# COMPACT_ATOMS: atom_id res chain seq x y z
N MET A 1 -7.74 17.34 1.31
CA MET A 1 -6.78 16.34 0.86
C MET A 1 -6.63 16.43 -0.64
N LYS A 2 -5.42 16.32 -1.14
CA LYS A 2 -5.06 16.55 -2.54
C LYS A 2 -4.69 15.23 -3.21
N ILE A 3 -5.33 14.91 -4.34
CA ILE A 3 -5.15 13.66 -5.09
C ILE A 3 -4.63 13.99 -6.48
N LEU A 4 -3.63 13.26 -6.96
CA LEU A 4 -3.22 13.32 -8.36
C LEU A 4 -3.76 12.09 -9.09
N VAL A 5 -4.52 12.33 -10.16
CA VAL A 5 -5.01 11.28 -11.07
C VAL A 5 -4.13 11.27 -12.30
N VAL A 6 -3.50 10.13 -12.58
CA VAL A 6 -2.61 9.92 -13.72
C VAL A 6 -3.22 8.83 -14.62
N GLU A 7 -3.86 9.23 -15.69
CA GLU A 7 -4.61 8.37 -16.61
C GLU A 7 -4.58 9.03 -17.99
N ASP A 8 -4.14 8.31 -19.01
CA ASP A 8 -3.90 8.85 -20.35
C ASP A 8 -5.19 9.06 -21.15
N GLU A 9 -6.28 8.34 -20.83
CA GLU A 9 -7.59 8.57 -21.46
C GLU A 9 -8.28 9.81 -20.86
N PRO A 10 -8.42 10.94 -21.61
CA PRO A 10 -8.94 12.18 -21.05
C PRO A 10 -10.36 12.07 -20.49
N THR A 11 -11.19 11.20 -21.08
CA THR A 11 -12.57 10.99 -20.65
C THR A 11 -12.61 10.31 -19.30
N LEU A 12 -11.85 9.22 -19.13
CA LEU A 12 -11.77 8.46 -17.88
C LEU A 12 -11.13 9.30 -16.78
N ASN A 13 -10.03 10.01 -17.08
CA ASN A 13 -9.37 10.92 -16.15
C ASN A 13 -10.36 11.95 -15.59
N LYS A 14 -11.14 12.63 -16.47
CA LYS A 14 -12.16 13.60 -16.06
C LYS A 14 -13.29 12.99 -15.24
N ILE A 15 -13.73 11.77 -15.55
CA ILE A 15 -14.78 11.07 -14.80
C ILE A 15 -14.30 10.77 -13.38
N ILE A 16 -13.09 10.22 -13.22
CA ILE A 16 -12.47 9.95 -11.92
C ILE A 16 -12.35 11.26 -11.13
N ALA A 17 -11.75 12.29 -11.73
CA ALA A 17 -11.54 13.58 -11.09
C ALA A 17 -12.86 14.23 -10.65
N LYS A 18 -13.89 14.20 -11.50
CA LYS A 18 -15.22 14.73 -11.19
C LYS A 18 -15.83 13.99 -9.98
N ARG A 19 -15.73 12.67 -9.97
CA ARG A 19 -16.25 11.87 -8.86
C ARG A 19 -15.58 12.21 -7.54
N LEU A 20 -14.26 12.34 -7.54
CA LEU A 20 -13.49 12.67 -6.35
C LEU A 20 -13.74 14.11 -5.87
N LYS A 21 -13.90 15.06 -6.79
CA LYS A 21 -14.27 16.45 -6.45
C LYS A 21 -15.64 16.56 -5.77
N ILE A 22 -16.62 15.73 -6.14
CA ILE A 22 -17.92 15.64 -5.45
C ILE A 22 -17.74 15.22 -3.98
N GLU A 23 -16.73 14.41 -3.68
CA GLU A 23 -16.37 13.96 -2.32
C GLU A 23 -15.46 14.98 -1.58
N ALA A 24 -15.38 16.21 -2.08
CA ALA A 24 -14.58 17.31 -1.52
C ALA A 24 -13.06 17.08 -1.50
N TYR A 25 -12.53 16.24 -2.39
CA TYR A 25 -11.09 16.14 -2.62
C TYR A 25 -10.64 17.24 -3.59
N SER A 26 -9.45 17.81 -3.36
CA SER A 26 -8.73 18.60 -4.37
C SER A 26 -8.07 17.61 -5.34
N VAL A 27 -8.30 17.78 -6.64
CA VAL A 27 -7.83 16.82 -7.64
C VAL A 27 -7.14 17.52 -8.79
N ASP A 28 -5.90 17.15 -9.04
CA ASP A 28 -5.16 17.46 -10.23
C ASP A 28 -5.12 16.26 -11.18
N CYS A 29 -4.92 16.49 -12.47
CA CYS A 29 -4.92 15.47 -13.51
C CYS A 29 -3.64 15.57 -14.33
N ALA A 30 -2.98 14.42 -14.53
CA ALA A 30 -1.87 14.23 -15.45
C ALA A 30 -2.23 13.14 -16.47
N PHE A 31 -1.66 13.17 -17.65
CA PHE A 31 -1.98 12.26 -18.75
C PHE A 31 -0.86 11.27 -19.09
N ASN A 32 0.25 11.34 -18.38
CA ASN A 32 1.37 10.40 -18.45
C ASN A 32 2.28 10.56 -17.23
N GLY A 33 3.23 9.64 -17.06
CA GLY A 33 4.13 9.67 -15.92
C GLY A 33 5.10 10.84 -15.88
N LYS A 34 5.46 11.46 -17.03
CA LYS A 34 6.34 12.63 -17.03
C LYS A 34 5.62 13.85 -16.49
N GLU A 35 4.41 14.11 -17.00
CA GLU A 35 3.56 15.20 -16.52
C GLU A 35 3.25 15.01 -15.00
N ALA A 36 3.05 13.78 -14.57
CA ALA A 36 2.86 13.50 -13.16
C ALA A 36 4.07 13.90 -12.30
N LEU A 37 5.31 13.69 -12.76
CA LEU A 37 6.50 14.15 -12.06
C LEU A 37 6.53 15.68 -11.91
N ASP A 38 6.18 16.44 -12.95
CA ASP A 38 6.12 17.91 -12.89
C ASP A 38 5.12 18.38 -11.80
N TYR A 39 3.97 17.72 -11.70
CA TYR A 39 2.99 17.98 -10.64
C TYR A 39 3.53 17.64 -9.25
N LEU A 40 4.27 16.54 -9.12
CA LEU A 40 4.83 16.07 -7.85
C LEU A 40 6.01 16.92 -7.38
N ASP A 41 6.75 17.53 -8.30
CA ASP A 41 7.81 18.49 -7.98
C ASP A 41 7.21 19.83 -7.52
N ALA A 42 6.02 20.19 -8.02
CA ALA A 42 5.36 21.46 -7.71
C ALA A 42 4.49 21.43 -6.46
N ALA A 43 4.02 20.26 -6.02
CA ALA A 43 3.08 20.16 -4.91
C ALA A 43 3.11 18.78 -4.22
N GLU A 44 2.73 18.76 -2.94
CA GLU A 44 2.52 17.51 -2.20
C GLU A 44 1.12 16.95 -2.44
N TYR A 45 1.03 15.63 -2.55
CA TYR A 45 -0.21 14.89 -2.70
C TYR A 45 -0.41 13.88 -1.58
N ASP A 46 -1.67 13.66 -1.24
CA ASP A 46 -2.09 12.72 -0.20
C ASP A 46 -2.31 11.30 -0.75
N LEU A 47 -2.55 11.18 -2.05
CA LEU A 47 -2.77 9.93 -2.77
C LEU A 47 -2.50 10.14 -4.26
N LEU A 48 -1.93 9.14 -4.91
CA LEU A 48 -1.87 9.01 -6.37
C LEU A 48 -2.83 7.91 -6.83
N ILE A 49 -3.55 8.17 -7.92
CA ILE A 49 -4.30 7.16 -8.67
C ILE A 49 -3.62 7.07 -10.04
N VAL A 50 -3.03 5.93 -10.37
CA VAL A 50 -2.12 5.82 -11.50
C VAL A 50 -2.53 4.65 -12.40
N ASP A 51 -2.82 4.92 -13.67
CA ASP A 51 -2.89 3.86 -14.66
C ASP A 51 -1.49 3.25 -14.91
N ILE A 52 -1.45 1.94 -15.02
CA ILE A 52 -0.20 1.24 -15.34
C ILE A 52 0.19 1.50 -16.80
N MET A 53 -0.77 1.43 -17.73
CA MET A 53 -0.53 1.47 -19.17
C MET A 53 -0.71 2.88 -19.72
N MET A 54 0.37 3.64 -19.77
CA MET A 54 0.36 5.02 -20.31
C MET A 54 1.51 5.25 -21.28
N PRO A 55 1.37 6.18 -22.25
CA PRO A 55 2.44 6.56 -23.15
C PRO A 55 3.55 7.33 -22.42
N GLU A 56 4.72 7.46 -23.06
CA GLU A 56 5.93 8.17 -22.63
C GLU A 56 6.57 7.61 -21.36
N MET A 57 5.84 7.51 -20.27
CA MET A 57 6.26 6.89 -19.01
C MET A 57 5.07 6.17 -18.39
N ASP A 58 5.18 4.85 -18.28
CA ASP A 58 4.19 3.99 -17.64
C ASP A 58 4.11 4.21 -16.12
N GLY A 59 3.00 3.76 -15.52
CA GLY A 59 2.73 3.94 -14.11
C GLY A 59 3.70 3.23 -13.18
N LEU A 60 4.23 2.07 -13.58
CA LEU A 60 5.19 1.31 -12.78
C LEU A 60 6.52 2.04 -12.69
N THR A 61 7.00 2.54 -13.83
CA THR A 61 8.23 3.35 -13.93
C THR A 61 8.11 4.64 -13.12
N LEU A 62 6.95 5.32 -13.19
CA LEU A 62 6.67 6.50 -12.38
C LEU A 62 6.81 6.18 -10.87
N VAL A 63 6.09 5.16 -10.40
CA VAL A 63 6.06 4.83 -8.97
C VAL A 63 7.42 4.34 -8.48
N LYS A 64 8.14 3.56 -9.29
CA LYS A 64 9.51 3.15 -8.96
C LYS A 64 10.42 4.37 -8.74
N LYS A 65 10.41 5.35 -9.64
CA LYS A 65 11.20 6.58 -9.48
C LYS A 65 10.83 7.34 -8.19
N LEU A 66 9.53 7.41 -7.86
CA LEU A 66 9.09 8.04 -6.61
C LEU A 66 9.62 7.31 -5.38
N ARG A 67 9.60 5.98 -5.39
CA ARG A 67 10.11 5.16 -4.27
C ARG A 67 11.63 5.26 -4.15
N ASP A 68 12.34 5.25 -5.26
CA ASP A 68 13.80 5.46 -5.32
C ASP A 68 14.17 6.87 -4.78
N GLY A 69 13.32 7.88 -5.04
CA GLY A 69 13.44 9.23 -4.48
C GLY A 69 12.97 9.37 -3.02
N GLY A 70 12.61 8.26 -2.34
CA GLY A 70 12.18 8.26 -0.94
C GLY A 70 10.73 8.67 -0.70
N SER A 71 9.93 8.93 -1.75
CA SER A 71 8.52 9.26 -1.60
C SER A 71 7.71 8.07 -1.08
N ARG A 72 6.86 8.34 -0.08
CA ARG A 72 5.94 7.35 0.52
C ARG A 72 4.47 7.70 0.29
N VAL A 73 4.19 8.56 -0.68
CA VAL A 73 2.81 8.89 -1.04
C VAL A 73 2.07 7.60 -1.42
N PRO A 74 0.89 7.33 -0.86
CA PRO A 74 0.10 6.16 -1.22
C PRO A 74 -0.24 6.16 -2.71
N VAL A 75 -0.21 4.97 -3.33
CA VAL A 75 -0.49 4.78 -4.76
C VAL A 75 -1.55 3.70 -4.95
N LEU A 76 -2.65 4.06 -5.60
CA LEU A 76 -3.65 3.14 -6.12
C LEU A 76 -3.42 2.95 -7.62
N PHE A 77 -3.01 1.76 -8.01
CA PHE A 77 -2.89 1.43 -9.43
C PHE A 77 -4.25 1.11 -10.07
N LEU A 78 -4.47 1.63 -11.27
CA LEU A 78 -5.52 1.18 -12.18
C LEU A 78 -4.88 0.25 -13.21
N THR A 79 -5.47 -0.92 -13.44
CA THR A 79 -4.89 -1.92 -14.34
C THR A 79 -5.94 -2.66 -15.16
N ALA A 80 -5.69 -2.87 -16.44
CA ALA A 80 -6.49 -3.75 -17.29
C ALA A 80 -6.05 -5.22 -17.19
N LEU A 81 -4.98 -5.52 -16.46
CA LEU A 81 -4.28 -6.79 -16.51
C LEU A 81 -4.87 -7.78 -15.51
N ASP A 82 -5.51 -8.81 -16.04
CA ASP A 82 -6.06 -9.95 -15.30
C ASP A 82 -5.00 -11.02 -14.98
N SER A 83 -3.78 -10.90 -15.57
CA SER A 83 -2.75 -11.90 -15.37
C SER A 83 -2.14 -11.79 -13.97
N THR A 84 -1.90 -12.96 -13.38
CA THR A 84 -1.31 -13.09 -12.05
C THR A 84 0.11 -12.55 -11.96
N GLN A 85 0.79 -12.43 -13.10
CA GLN A 85 2.17 -11.95 -13.20
C GLN A 85 2.26 -10.43 -13.10
N ASP A 86 1.29 -9.72 -13.67
CA ASP A 86 1.26 -8.27 -13.72
C ASP A 86 0.84 -7.64 -12.38
N LYS A 87 -0.03 -8.32 -11.62
CA LYS A 87 -0.38 -7.92 -10.24
C LYS A 87 0.82 -8.02 -9.29
N VAL A 88 1.68 -9.01 -9.49
CA VAL A 88 2.94 -9.16 -8.74
C VAL A 88 3.91 -8.03 -9.10
N THR A 89 4.04 -7.71 -10.38
CA THR A 89 4.94 -6.65 -10.86
C THR A 89 4.49 -5.27 -10.37
N GLY A 90 3.19 -4.99 -10.34
CA GLY A 90 2.64 -3.73 -9.82
C GLY A 90 2.90 -3.54 -8.32
N LEU A 91 2.78 -4.60 -7.53
CA LEU A 91 3.10 -4.57 -6.11
C LEU A 91 4.62 -4.53 -5.87
N ASP A 92 5.45 -5.15 -6.74
CA ASP A 92 6.92 -5.07 -6.70
C ASP A 92 7.42 -3.64 -6.98
N SER A 93 6.64 -2.84 -7.70
CA SER A 93 6.95 -1.44 -7.98
C SER A 93 6.65 -0.47 -6.82
N GLY A 94 6.12 -0.97 -5.69
CA GLY A 94 5.85 -0.15 -4.50
C GLY A 94 4.47 0.50 -4.47
N GLY A 95 3.49 0.01 -5.24
CA GLY A 95 2.08 0.38 -5.12
C GLY A 95 1.47 -0.12 -3.82
N ASP A 96 0.49 0.62 -3.30
CA ASP A 96 -0.18 0.31 -2.03
C ASP A 96 -1.46 -0.48 -2.22
N ASP A 97 -2.15 -0.27 -3.34
CA ASP A 97 -3.35 -1.01 -3.74
C ASP A 97 -3.50 -1.01 -5.26
N TYR A 98 -4.37 -1.87 -5.78
CA TYR A 98 -4.67 -1.92 -7.21
C TYR A 98 -6.18 -2.11 -7.44
N LEU A 99 -6.65 -1.62 -8.58
CA LEU A 99 -8.03 -1.72 -9.01
C LEU A 99 -8.08 -2.18 -10.48
N VAL A 100 -8.67 -3.34 -10.71
CA VAL A 100 -8.73 -3.96 -12.04
C VAL A 100 -9.85 -3.34 -12.86
N LYS A 101 -9.56 -2.89 -14.08
CA LYS A 101 -10.53 -2.44 -15.08
C LYS A 101 -11.25 -3.68 -15.70
N PRO A 102 -12.60 -3.66 -15.86
CA PRO A 102 -13.52 -2.59 -15.52
C PRO A 102 -13.89 -2.56 -14.03
N TYR A 103 -13.94 -1.38 -13.45
CA TYR A 103 -14.31 -1.16 -12.05
C TYR A 103 -15.48 -0.17 -11.92
N SER A 104 -16.17 -0.22 -10.80
CA SER A 104 -17.19 0.78 -10.48
C SER A 104 -16.56 2.00 -9.79
N LEU A 105 -17.12 3.19 -10.02
CA LEU A 105 -16.71 4.40 -9.29
C LEU A 105 -16.94 4.27 -7.76
N ARG A 106 -17.86 3.41 -7.35
CA ARG A 106 -18.08 3.09 -5.93
C ARG A 106 -16.90 2.31 -5.34
N GLU A 107 -16.37 1.38 -6.09
CA GLU A 107 -15.21 0.60 -5.66
C GLU A 107 -13.94 1.47 -5.61
N LEU A 108 -13.70 2.28 -6.66
CA LEU A 108 -12.62 3.26 -6.67
C LEU A 108 -12.68 4.14 -5.41
N LYS A 109 -13.87 4.71 -5.11
CA LYS A 109 -14.07 5.54 -3.92
C LYS A 109 -13.74 4.79 -2.63
N ALA A 110 -14.20 3.56 -2.47
CA ALA A 110 -13.98 2.79 -1.24
C ALA A 110 -12.48 2.59 -0.98
N ARG A 111 -11.69 2.31 -2.03
CA ARG A 111 -10.23 2.14 -1.93
C ARG A 111 -9.51 3.47 -1.64
N VAL A 112 -9.93 4.54 -2.30
CA VAL A 112 -9.43 5.90 -2.04
C VAL A 112 -9.69 6.31 -0.58
N ASP A 113 -10.91 6.18 -0.10
CA ASP A 113 -11.27 6.53 1.28
C ASP A 113 -10.46 5.73 2.31
N LEU A 114 -10.20 4.46 2.03
CA LEU A 114 -9.41 3.60 2.89
C LEU A 114 -7.96 4.08 2.98
N LEU A 115 -7.30 4.32 1.83
CA LEU A 115 -5.91 4.77 1.77
C LEU A 115 -5.75 6.14 2.47
N ILE A 116 -6.69 7.06 2.22
CA ILE A 116 -6.70 8.37 2.85
C ILE A 116 -6.97 8.29 4.36
N ARG A 117 -7.93 7.46 4.81
CA ARG A 117 -8.23 7.28 6.22
C ARG A 117 -7.03 6.76 6.99
N ARG A 118 -6.30 5.80 6.43
CA ARG A 118 -5.07 5.27 7.03
C ARG A 118 -4.03 6.37 7.23
N ARG A 119 -3.80 7.20 6.22
CA ARG A 119 -2.89 8.35 6.33
C ARG A 119 -3.31 9.33 7.44
N ARG A 120 -4.62 9.57 7.62
CA ARG A 120 -5.14 10.45 8.69
C ARG A 120 -5.01 9.85 10.09
N GLN A 121 -5.30 8.57 10.25
CA GLN A 121 -5.21 7.90 11.55
C GLN A 121 -3.80 7.96 12.12
N LEU A 122 -2.81 7.93 11.27
CA LEU A 122 -1.40 8.06 11.63
C LEU A 122 -1.04 9.49 12.11
N ALA A 123 -1.64 10.51 11.52
CA ALA A 123 -1.44 11.89 11.93
C ALA A 123 -2.14 12.25 13.27
N GLN A 124 -3.12 11.46 13.72
CA GLN A 124 -3.95 11.76 14.91
C GLN A 124 -3.65 10.90 16.15
N ALA A 125 -2.86 9.83 16.03
CA ALA A 125 -2.55 8.92 17.15
C ALA A 125 -1.41 9.45 18.02
N SER A 126 -1.73 10.37 18.92
CA SER A 126 -0.75 10.99 19.83
C SER A 126 -0.48 10.26 21.15
N SER A 127 -0.99 9.04 21.40
CA SER A 127 -0.79 8.35 22.70
C SER A 127 -0.11 6.99 22.66
N ASP A 128 0.04 6.35 21.49
CA ASP A 128 0.82 5.12 21.33
C ASP A 128 1.64 5.19 20.03
N LEU A 129 2.60 6.07 20.00
CA LEU A 129 3.35 6.39 18.79
C LEU A 129 4.24 5.24 18.29
N VAL A 130 4.69 4.38 19.18
CA VAL A 130 5.59 3.27 18.86
C VAL A 130 5.12 1.97 19.51
N LEU A 131 4.82 0.95 18.71
CA LEU A 131 4.59 -0.41 19.19
C LEU A 131 5.93 -1.12 19.32
N THR A 132 6.27 -1.58 20.54
CA THR A 132 7.52 -2.29 20.80
C THR A 132 7.25 -3.75 21.18
N ILE A 133 7.90 -4.69 20.49
CA ILE A 133 7.85 -6.12 20.75
C ILE A 133 9.27 -6.68 20.76
N GLY A 134 9.85 -6.82 21.95
CA GLY A 134 11.28 -7.15 22.10
C GLY A 134 12.15 -6.08 21.46
N ASN A 135 12.99 -6.48 20.49
CA ASN A 135 13.88 -5.59 19.75
C ASN A 135 13.24 -4.96 18.51
N LEU A 136 11.98 -5.30 18.19
CA LEU A 136 11.22 -4.71 17.09
C LEU A 136 10.45 -3.50 17.60
N SER A 137 10.62 -2.36 16.95
CA SER A 137 9.84 -1.14 17.17
C SER A 137 9.15 -0.70 15.88
N ILE A 138 7.87 -0.39 15.97
CA ILE A 138 7.04 0.02 14.83
C ILE A 138 6.51 1.41 15.12
N ASP A 139 7.07 2.41 14.44
CA ASP A 139 6.67 3.81 14.54
C ASP A 139 5.42 4.04 13.68
N ARG A 140 4.30 4.31 14.33
CA ARG A 140 2.99 4.50 13.69
C ARG A 140 2.87 5.86 12.98
N VAL A 141 3.68 6.83 13.36
CA VAL A 141 3.67 8.17 12.77
C VAL A 141 4.57 8.23 11.54
N ALA A 142 5.81 7.74 11.71
CA ALA A 142 6.77 7.73 10.61
C ALA A 142 6.52 6.62 9.58
N HIS A 143 5.59 5.67 9.84
CA HIS A 143 5.41 4.46 9.01
C HIS A 143 6.69 3.69 8.81
N LYS A 144 7.44 3.54 9.87
CA LYS A 144 8.72 2.85 9.86
C LYS A 144 8.73 1.72 10.88
N ALA A 145 9.48 0.70 10.57
CA ALA A 145 9.79 -0.34 11.53
C ALA A 145 11.30 -0.50 11.66
N PHE A 146 11.75 -0.65 12.89
CA PHE A 146 13.15 -0.80 13.22
C PHE A 146 13.36 -2.09 14.00
N TYR A 147 14.49 -2.73 13.77
CA TYR A 147 14.96 -3.82 14.57
C TYR A 147 16.34 -3.49 15.12
N ARG A 148 16.50 -3.49 16.46
CA ARG A 148 17.73 -3.02 17.13
C ARG A 148 18.23 -1.69 16.54
N GLU A 149 17.31 -0.72 16.38
CA GLU A 149 17.55 0.63 15.82
C GLU A 149 17.83 0.69 14.30
N GLN A 150 17.97 -0.45 13.61
CA GLN A 150 18.14 -0.50 12.17
C GLN A 150 16.78 -0.39 11.46
N ASP A 151 16.61 0.58 10.54
CA ASP A 151 15.41 0.72 9.71
C ASP A 151 15.27 -0.50 8.78
N LEU A 152 14.15 -1.19 8.85
CA LEU A 152 13.82 -2.35 8.00
C LEU A 152 13.48 -1.96 6.57
N CYS A 153 13.40 -0.67 6.26
CA CYS A 153 13.10 -0.11 4.93
C CYS A 153 11.87 -0.75 4.26
N LEU A 154 10.79 -0.92 5.04
CA LEU A 154 9.56 -1.56 4.56
C LEU A 154 8.83 -0.67 3.55
N ALA A 155 8.29 -1.27 2.49
CA ALA A 155 7.27 -0.63 1.67
C ALA A 155 5.96 -0.46 2.47
N ASN A 156 5.08 0.47 2.06
CA ASN A 156 3.86 0.77 2.82
C ASN A 156 3.03 -0.47 3.14
N ARG A 157 2.85 -1.39 2.18
CA ARG A 157 2.08 -2.63 2.41
C ARG A 157 2.79 -3.64 3.31
N GLU A 158 4.10 -3.74 3.20
CA GLU A 158 4.91 -4.57 4.11
C GLU A 158 4.78 -4.06 5.55
N TYR A 159 4.83 -2.73 5.71
CA TYR A 159 4.61 -2.08 6.99
C TYR A 159 3.21 -2.35 7.56
N GLU A 160 2.15 -2.18 6.77
CA GLU A 160 0.77 -2.41 7.21
C GLU A 160 0.52 -3.87 7.61
N VAL A 161 1.07 -4.82 6.83
CA VAL A 161 1.03 -6.25 7.20
C VAL A 161 1.71 -6.47 8.54
N LEU A 162 2.92 -5.93 8.72
CA LEU A 162 3.67 -6.07 9.96
C LEU A 162 2.91 -5.47 11.13
N LEU A 163 2.43 -4.24 10.98
CA LEU A 163 1.67 -3.54 12.04
C LEU A 163 0.44 -4.33 12.45
N TYR A 164 -0.38 -4.76 11.48
CA TYR A 164 -1.60 -5.50 11.78
C TYR A 164 -1.33 -6.82 12.49
N LEU A 165 -0.34 -7.58 12.02
CA LEU A 165 0.06 -8.84 12.65
C LEU A 165 0.65 -8.62 14.05
N ALA A 166 1.46 -7.58 14.24
CA ALA A 166 2.09 -7.25 15.51
C ALA A 166 1.10 -6.70 16.55
N GLU A 167 0.00 -6.07 16.12
CA GLU A 167 -1.11 -5.65 16.98
C GLU A 167 -1.95 -6.84 17.50
N HIS A 168 -1.85 -8.00 16.85
CA HIS A 168 -2.60 -9.22 17.20
C HIS A 168 -1.65 -10.41 17.41
N PRO A 169 -0.68 -10.28 18.34
CA PRO A 169 0.32 -11.32 18.53
C PRO A 169 -0.30 -12.63 19.02
N ASP A 170 0.31 -13.75 18.64
CA ASP A 170 -0.04 -15.12 19.04
C ASP A 170 -1.46 -15.56 18.61
N ARG A 171 -2.11 -14.77 17.74
CA ARG A 171 -3.44 -15.05 17.19
C ARG A 171 -3.33 -15.47 15.72
N ASP A 172 -4.19 -16.43 15.31
CA ASP A 172 -4.37 -16.79 13.90
C ASP A 172 -5.14 -15.67 13.18
N ILE A 173 -4.52 -15.04 12.23
CA ILE A 173 -5.14 -14.01 11.36
C ILE A 173 -5.43 -14.65 10.01
N THR A 174 -6.71 -14.66 9.64
CA THR A 174 -7.13 -15.26 8.36
C THR A 174 -6.74 -14.40 7.16
N PHE A 175 -6.69 -15.01 5.97
CA PHE A 175 -6.50 -14.26 4.71
C PHE A 175 -7.58 -13.19 4.51
N GLU A 176 -8.83 -13.51 4.86
CA GLU A 176 -9.96 -12.59 4.77
C GLU A 176 -9.79 -11.41 5.75
N GLU A 177 -9.44 -11.69 6.99
CA GLU A 177 -9.23 -10.68 8.03
C GLU A 177 -8.08 -9.74 7.65
N LEU A 178 -6.93 -10.29 7.28
CA LEU A 178 -5.78 -9.50 6.87
C LEU A 178 -6.06 -8.74 5.57
N GLY A 179 -6.70 -9.39 4.60
CA GLY A 179 -7.10 -8.75 3.35
C GLY A 179 -8.11 -7.62 3.57
N THR A 180 -9.09 -7.79 4.47
CA THR A 180 -10.04 -6.73 4.83
C THR A 180 -9.33 -5.56 5.52
N ALA A 181 -8.39 -5.85 6.41
CA ALA A 181 -7.60 -4.83 7.08
C ALA A 181 -6.74 -4.04 6.07
N LEU A 182 -6.17 -4.72 5.07
CA LEU A 182 -5.32 -4.10 4.05
C LEU A 182 -6.11 -3.38 2.96
N PHE A 183 -7.23 -3.93 2.50
CA PHE A 183 -7.93 -3.46 1.28
C PHE A 183 -9.34 -2.91 1.54
N GLY A 184 -9.83 -2.99 2.78
CA GLY A 184 -11.16 -2.53 3.18
C GLY A 184 -12.28 -3.51 2.88
N VAL A 185 -12.22 -4.20 1.75
CA VAL A 185 -13.13 -5.29 1.36
C VAL A 185 -12.27 -6.41 0.81
N TYR A 186 -12.39 -7.59 1.37
CA TYR A 186 -11.68 -8.76 0.88
C TYR A 186 -12.41 -9.41 -0.28
N ARG A 187 -11.64 -9.84 -1.28
CA ARG A 187 -12.06 -10.72 -2.37
C ARG A 187 -11.10 -11.91 -2.44
N GLU A 188 -11.55 -13.05 -2.93
CA GLU A 188 -10.65 -14.21 -3.05
C GLU A 188 -9.44 -13.93 -3.97
N SER A 189 -9.59 -13.02 -4.94
CA SER A 189 -8.47 -12.51 -5.75
C SER A 189 -7.39 -11.79 -4.93
N ASP A 190 -7.74 -11.23 -3.76
CA ASP A 190 -6.82 -10.48 -2.91
C ASP A 190 -5.92 -11.39 -2.07
N ARG A 191 -6.29 -12.67 -1.92
CA ARG A 191 -5.50 -13.68 -1.21
C ARG A 191 -4.05 -13.73 -1.67
N ARG A 192 -3.84 -13.71 -2.98
CA ARG A 192 -2.51 -13.71 -3.55
C ARG A 192 -1.71 -12.46 -3.18
N SER A 193 -2.35 -11.31 -3.18
CA SER A 193 -1.72 -10.05 -2.80
C SER A 193 -1.29 -10.05 -1.33
N VAL A 194 -2.11 -10.60 -0.44
CA VAL A 194 -1.75 -10.83 0.96
C VAL A 194 -0.51 -11.72 1.05
N MET A 195 -0.50 -12.86 0.33
CA MET A 195 0.64 -13.80 0.34
C MET A 195 1.93 -13.16 -0.17
N VAL A 196 1.85 -12.35 -1.23
CA VAL A 196 3.02 -11.64 -1.79
C VAL A 196 3.57 -10.64 -0.80
N ASN A 197 2.72 -9.83 -0.14
CA ASN A 197 3.18 -8.85 0.83
C ASN A 197 3.80 -9.51 2.07
N VAL A 198 3.25 -10.62 2.55
CA VAL A 198 3.88 -11.40 3.64
C VAL A 198 5.22 -12.01 3.20
N SER A 199 5.30 -12.53 1.97
CA SER A 199 6.56 -13.07 1.45
C SER A 199 7.65 -12.00 1.36
N ARG A 200 7.30 -10.79 0.93
CA ARG A 200 8.24 -9.65 0.88
C ARG A 200 8.67 -9.21 2.26
N LEU A 201 7.72 -9.09 3.18
CA LEU A 201 8.01 -8.76 4.56
C LEU A 201 9.00 -9.76 5.17
N ARG A 202 8.81 -11.07 4.94
CA ARG A 202 9.76 -12.09 5.38
C ARG A 202 11.15 -11.89 4.78
N LYS A 203 11.26 -11.50 3.51
CA LYS A 203 12.55 -11.17 2.88
C LYS A 203 13.27 -10.00 3.56
N ARG A 204 12.53 -9.04 4.13
CA ARG A 204 13.13 -7.95 4.93
C ARG A 204 13.68 -8.43 6.27
N PHE A 205 13.22 -9.60 6.71
CA PHE A 205 13.66 -10.23 7.95
C PHE A 205 14.84 -11.19 7.73
N GLU A 206 15.16 -11.55 6.48
CA GLU A 206 16.27 -12.45 6.14
C GLU A 206 17.61 -11.94 6.71
N GLY A 207 18.38 -12.87 7.28
CA GLY A 207 19.63 -12.55 8.00
C GLY A 207 19.43 -12.13 9.46
N ASN A 208 18.18 -12.04 9.91
CA ASN A 208 17.84 -11.70 11.28
C ASN A 208 17.07 -12.83 11.96
N TYR A 209 17.81 -13.74 12.60
CA TYR A 209 17.28 -14.98 13.18
C TYR A 209 16.04 -14.79 14.06
N GLU A 210 16.00 -13.69 14.86
CA GLU A 210 14.88 -13.43 15.76
C GLU A 210 13.62 -12.95 15.01
N LEU A 211 13.77 -12.31 13.84
CA LEU A 211 12.64 -11.82 13.03
C LEU A 211 12.15 -12.87 12.04
N GLU A 212 13.04 -13.66 11.45
CA GLU A 212 12.70 -14.62 10.40
C GLU A 212 11.58 -15.58 10.81
N ASN A 213 11.55 -15.98 12.08
CA ASN A 213 10.58 -16.93 12.61
C ASN A 213 9.36 -16.26 13.26
N ARG A 214 9.26 -14.92 13.23
CA ARG A 214 8.15 -14.19 13.86
C ARG A 214 6.81 -14.34 13.14
N ILE A 215 6.82 -14.59 11.84
CA ILE A 215 5.59 -14.75 11.05
C ILE A 215 5.45 -16.21 10.66
N GLU A 216 4.57 -16.93 11.31
CA GLU A 216 4.22 -18.31 10.96
C GLU A 216 3.12 -18.35 9.89
N THR A 217 3.15 -19.39 9.05
CA THR A 217 2.04 -19.73 8.16
C THR A 217 1.11 -20.70 8.88
N VAL A 218 -0.13 -20.29 9.07
CA VAL A 218 -1.20 -21.18 9.54
C VAL A 218 -1.86 -21.79 8.31
N TRP A 219 -1.52 -23.06 8.03
CA TRP A 219 -1.93 -23.75 6.80
C TRP A 219 -3.41 -23.62 6.53
N SER A 220 -3.76 -23.30 5.27
CA SER A 220 -5.10 -23.02 4.75
C SER A 220 -5.86 -21.84 5.40
N LYS A 221 -5.39 -21.25 6.49
CA LYS A 221 -6.08 -20.17 7.23
C LYS A 221 -5.47 -18.79 6.98
N GLY A 222 -4.15 -18.62 7.16
CA GLY A 222 -3.51 -17.31 7.11
C GLY A 222 -2.16 -17.27 7.81
N TYR A 223 -1.97 -16.32 8.71
CA TYR A 223 -0.70 -16.06 9.37
C TYR A 223 -0.86 -15.81 10.87
N ARG A 224 0.24 -16.01 11.62
CA ARG A 224 0.36 -15.67 13.03
C ARG A 224 1.67 -14.95 13.27
N PHE A 225 1.65 -13.90 14.10
CA PHE A 225 2.86 -13.23 14.57
C PHE A 225 3.19 -13.67 15.99
N LEU A 226 4.39 -14.20 16.21
CA LEU A 226 4.84 -14.67 17.50
C LEU A 226 5.40 -13.51 18.33
N LYS A 227 4.87 -13.30 19.55
CA LYS A 227 5.32 -12.27 20.48
C LYS A 227 6.69 -12.59 21.09
N GLY A 228 6.96 -13.86 21.37
CA GLY A 228 8.26 -14.38 21.85
C GLY A 228 9.07 -14.92 20.68
N GLY A 229 10.37 -14.61 20.60
CA GLY A 229 11.30 -15.39 19.79
C GLY A 229 11.49 -16.76 20.44
N ILE A 230 11.59 -17.81 19.61
CA ILE A 230 12.02 -19.15 20.07
C ILE A 230 13.45 -19.08 20.57
#